data_d7789aa30570a0becf3faed6e4b18bec
#
_entry.id   d7789aa30570a0becf3faed6e4b18bec
#
_cell.length_a   1.000
_cell.length_b   1.000
_cell.length_c   1.000
_cell.angle_alpha   90.00
_cell.angle_beta   90.00
_cell.angle_gamma   90.00
#
_symmetry.space_group_name_H-M   'P 1'
#
loop_
_entity.id
_entity.type
_entity.pdbx_description
1 polymer ?
#
loop_
_entity_poly.entity_id
_entity_poly.type
_entity_poly.pdbx_seq_one_letter_code
_entity_poly.pdbx_strand_id
1 'polypeptide(L)'
;SLLALVCAGVLWAAYDWFQGRYLRAFSSHTAVFSGDPLRLPDEFAGPGPIRLVHFWDPACPCNVGNQQHLTELVEQYASRGVEFYSVQKPGSHGQLPSTLSRLKTITVLPGSEQIPASPAVAIWDRSGKLAYFGPYSEGLTCNSNNSFIEPILQALSEGRTVGATHTLAVGCYCPWQADVK
;
A
#
# COMPACT_ATOMS: atom_id res chain seq x y z
N SER A 1 -2.01 -41.89 7.11
CA SER A 1 -1.75 -42.07 8.54
C SER A 1 -2.48 -40.98 9.35
N LEU A 2 -2.80 -41.23 10.61
CA LEU A 2 -3.49 -40.29 11.50
C LEU A 2 -2.75 -38.94 11.59
N LEU A 3 -1.41 -38.97 11.61
CA LEU A 3 -0.57 -37.78 11.62
C LEU A 3 -0.81 -36.90 10.41
N ALA A 4 -0.92 -37.48 9.21
CA ALA A 4 -1.17 -36.70 7.98
C ALA A 4 -2.53 -36.02 8.00
N LEU A 5 -3.56 -36.68 8.54
CA LEU A 5 -4.89 -36.10 8.68
C LEU A 5 -4.91 -34.93 9.69
N VAL A 6 -4.19 -35.08 10.81
CA VAL A 6 -4.07 -34.00 11.81
C VAL A 6 -3.32 -32.81 11.21
N CYS A 7 -2.19 -33.03 10.52
CA CYS A 7 -1.46 -31.96 9.86
C CYS A 7 -2.31 -31.23 8.81
N ALA A 8 -3.04 -31.97 7.98
CA ALA A 8 -3.93 -31.38 6.97
C ALA A 8 -5.04 -30.54 7.62
N GLY A 9 -5.63 -31.03 8.71
CA GLY A 9 -6.66 -30.29 9.45
C GLY A 9 -6.14 -28.99 10.07
N VAL A 10 -4.94 -29.02 10.67
CA VAL A 10 -4.32 -27.82 11.24
C VAL A 10 -3.97 -26.79 10.15
N LEU A 11 -3.41 -27.25 9.02
CA LEU A 11 -3.09 -26.37 7.91
C LEU A 11 -4.35 -25.74 7.30
N TRP A 12 -5.42 -26.55 7.16
CA TRP A 12 -6.69 -26.04 6.65
C TRP A 12 -7.31 -25.01 7.61
N ALA A 13 -7.33 -25.28 8.90
CA ALA A 13 -7.85 -24.35 9.91
C ALA A 13 -7.02 -23.04 9.96
N ALA A 14 -5.70 -23.15 9.88
CA ALA A 14 -4.83 -21.98 9.83
C ALA A 14 -5.06 -21.13 8.57
N TYR A 15 -5.26 -21.76 7.41
CA TYR A 15 -5.56 -21.10 6.16
C TYR A 15 -6.92 -20.41 6.19
N ASP A 16 -7.97 -21.09 6.67
CA ASP A 16 -9.32 -20.54 6.81
C ASP A 16 -9.35 -19.34 7.77
N TRP A 17 -8.65 -19.46 8.90
CA TRP A 17 -8.49 -18.36 9.85
C TRP A 17 -7.78 -17.16 9.22
N PHE A 18 -6.70 -17.40 8.45
CA PHE A 18 -5.96 -16.33 7.78
C PHE A 18 -6.83 -15.64 6.72
N GLN A 19 -7.49 -16.41 5.86
CA GLN A 19 -8.37 -15.85 4.84
C GLN A 19 -9.48 -14.99 5.44
N GLY A 20 -10.19 -15.52 6.45
CA GLY A 20 -11.27 -14.78 7.09
C GLY A 20 -10.82 -13.49 7.79
N ARG A 21 -9.56 -13.42 8.21
CA ARG A 21 -9.03 -12.26 8.91
C ARG A 21 -8.43 -11.20 8.00
N TYR A 22 -7.74 -11.58 6.95
CA TYR A 22 -6.92 -10.66 6.13
C TYR A 22 -7.40 -10.49 4.70
N LEU A 23 -8.09 -11.48 4.13
CA LEU A 23 -8.65 -11.34 2.78
C LEU A 23 -9.95 -10.53 2.87
N ARG A 24 -9.86 -9.26 2.51
CA ARG A 24 -10.96 -8.31 2.64
C ARG A 24 -10.94 -7.27 1.51
N ALA A 25 -12.07 -6.60 1.32
CA ALA A 25 -12.11 -5.42 0.47
C ALA A 25 -11.23 -4.31 1.07
N PHE A 26 -10.51 -3.58 0.22
CA PHE A 26 -9.64 -2.48 0.63
C PHE A 26 -10.46 -1.35 1.28
N SER A 27 -11.60 -1.02 0.70
CA SER A 27 -12.55 -0.04 1.24
C SER A 27 -13.93 -0.68 1.44
N SER A 28 -14.70 -0.21 2.43
CA SER A 28 -16.07 -0.63 2.59
C SER A 28 -16.95 -0.10 1.46
N HIS A 29 -17.98 -0.87 1.08
CA HIS A 29 -18.93 -0.46 0.04
C HIS A 29 -19.75 0.79 0.41
N THR A 30 -19.80 1.14 1.69
CA THR A 30 -20.56 2.28 2.21
C THR A 30 -19.80 3.59 2.24
N ALA A 31 -18.46 3.52 2.19
CA ALA A 31 -17.59 4.69 2.21
C ALA A 31 -16.34 4.44 1.36
N VAL A 32 -16.41 4.79 0.09
CA VAL A 32 -15.25 4.70 -0.81
C VAL A 32 -14.35 5.90 -0.56
N PHE A 33 -13.14 5.65 -0.06
CA PHE A 33 -12.12 6.68 0.11
C PHE A 33 -11.35 6.84 -1.20
N SER A 34 -11.50 7.99 -1.86
CA SER A 34 -10.86 8.29 -3.15
C SER A 34 -9.41 8.76 -3.05
N GLY A 35 -8.97 9.11 -1.83
CA GLY A 35 -7.69 9.78 -1.61
C GLY A 35 -7.77 11.31 -1.65
N ASP A 36 -8.91 11.89 -2.02
CA ASP A 36 -9.06 13.35 -2.13
C ASP A 36 -8.66 14.15 -0.87
N PRO A 37 -8.86 13.66 0.36
CA PRO A 37 -8.37 14.33 1.56
C PRO A 37 -6.86 14.33 1.75
N LEU A 38 -6.13 13.42 1.06
CA LEU A 38 -4.68 13.32 1.22
C LEU A 38 -3.98 14.57 0.68
N ARG A 39 -3.07 15.10 1.48
CA ARG A 39 -2.23 16.25 1.11
C ARG A 39 -0.78 15.94 1.43
N LEU A 40 0.10 16.25 0.49
CA LEU A 40 1.54 16.25 0.79
C LEU A 40 1.83 17.36 1.81
N PRO A 41 2.74 17.13 2.77
CA PRO A 41 3.29 18.20 3.58
C PRO A 41 3.82 19.34 2.73
N ASP A 42 3.75 20.58 3.21
CA ASP A 42 4.11 21.79 2.45
C ASP A 42 5.52 21.72 1.86
N GLU A 43 6.45 21.09 2.56
CA GLU A 43 7.83 20.88 2.11
C GLU A 43 7.98 19.99 0.88
N PHE A 44 6.97 19.17 0.57
CA PHE A 44 6.92 18.25 -0.58
C PHE A 44 5.81 18.60 -1.56
N ALA A 45 4.99 19.62 -1.26
CA ALA A 45 3.84 20.00 -2.06
C ALA A 45 4.24 20.73 -3.35
N GLY A 46 3.30 20.79 -4.29
CA GLY A 46 3.47 21.50 -5.56
C GLY A 46 4.30 20.74 -6.61
N PRO A 47 4.70 21.42 -7.68
CA PRO A 47 5.45 20.81 -8.78
C PRO A 47 6.80 20.25 -8.33
N GLY A 48 7.19 19.10 -8.88
CA GLY A 48 8.46 18.45 -8.51
C GLY A 48 8.56 17.03 -9.08
N PRO A 49 9.33 16.14 -8.44
CA PRO A 49 9.40 14.74 -8.85
C PRO A 49 8.04 14.05 -8.66
N ILE A 50 7.87 12.86 -9.24
CA ILE A 50 6.78 11.96 -8.90
C ILE A 50 7.01 11.50 -7.47
N ARG A 51 5.99 11.53 -6.59
CA ARG A 51 6.10 11.10 -5.19
C ARG A 51 5.19 9.91 -4.97
N LEU A 52 5.78 8.80 -4.52
CA LEU A 52 5.06 7.63 -4.06
C LEU A 52 5.16 7.55 -2.55
N VAL A 53 4.02 7.45 -1.88
CA VAL A 53 3.93 7.30 -0.42
C VAL A 53 3.38 5.93 -0.10
N HIS A 54 4.15 5.15 0.65
CA HIS A 54 3.80 3.83 1.16
C HIS A 54 3.21 3.94 2.57
N PHE A 55 1.95 3.56 2.73
CA PHE A 55 1.27 3.47 4.03
C PHE A 55 1.35 2.03 4.55
N TRP A 56 1.81 1.85 5.77
CA TRP A 56 2.03 0.52 6.32
C TRP A 56 1.82 0.45 7.84
N ASP A 57 1.37 -0.71 8.30
CA ASP A 57 1.24 -1.06 9.71
C ASP A 57 2.24 -2.18 10.02
N PRO A 58 3.21 -1.99 10.94
CA PRO A 58 4.18 -3.03 11.29
C PRO A 58 3.56 -4.36 11.71
N ALA A 59 2.35 -4.33 12.28
CA ALA A 59 1.65 -5.52 12.71
C ALA A 59 0.92 -6.27 11.58
N CYS A 60 0.90 -5.70 10.36
CA CYS A 60 0.18 -6.30 9.23
C CYS A 60 1.03 -7.34 8.51
N PRO A 61 0.64 -8.63 8.48
CA PRO A 61 1.38 -9.67 7.78
C PRO A 61 1.35 -9.51 6.25
N CYS A 62 0.42 -8.70 5.73
CA CYS A 62 0.30 -8.41 4.30
C CYS A 62 1.44 -7.52 3.75
N ASN A 63 2.28 -6.97 4.62
CA ASN A 63 3.41 -6.13 4.22
C ASN A 63 4.45 -6.87 3.36
N VAL A 64 4.71 -8.15 3.63
CA VAL A 64 5.86 -8.89 3.08
C VAL A 64 5.92 -8.82 1.56
N GLY A 65 4.88 -9.26 0.87
CA GLY A 65 4.84 -9.25 -0.60
C GLY A 65 4.81 -7.82 -1.17
N ASN A 66 4.06 -6.91 -0.54
CA ASN A 66 3.96 -5.52 -1.00
C ASN A 66 5.29 -4.77 -0.84
N GLN A 67 6.02 -4.98 0.25
CA GLN A 67 7.31 -4.35 0.49
C GLN A 67 8.42 -4.92 -0.38
N GLN A 68 8.36 -6.21 -0.73
CA GLN A 68 9.25 -6.79 -1.73
C GLN A 68 9.03 -6.13 -3.09
N HIS A 69 7.78 -6.03 -3.55
CA HIS A 69 7.46 -5.34 -4.79
C HIS A 69 7.84 -3.85 -4.76
N LEU A 70 7.63 -3.18 -3.63
CA LEU A 70 8.08 -1.79 -3.45
C LEU A 70 9.60 -1.65 -3.60
N THR A 71 10.38 -2.61 -3.10
CA THR A 71 11.84 -2.62 -3.29
C THR A 71 12.20 -2.65 -4.79
N GLU A 72 11.52 -3.51 -5.57
CA GLU A 72 11.70 -3.58 -7.03
C GLU A 72 11.33 -2.26 -7.72
N LEU A 73 10.24 -1.62 -7.30
CA LEU A 73 9.82 -0.31 -7.82
C LEU A 73 10.83 0.79 -7.50
N VAL A 74 11.41 0.79 -6.29
CA VAL A 74 12.46 1.74 -5.91
C VAL A 74 13.69 1.58 -6.80
N GLU A 75 14.14 0.36 -7.02
CA GLU A 75 15.30 0.08 -7.89
C GLU A 75 15.06 0.53 -9.32
N GLN A 76 13.84 0.32 -9.84
CA GLN A 76 13.50 0.61 -11.23
C GLN A 76 13.21 2.09 -11.47
N TYR A 77 12.54 2.80 -10.55
CA TYR A 77 11.97 4.12 -10.81
C TYR A 77 12.67 5.28 -10.09
N ALA A 78 13.52 5.05 -9.07
CA ALA A 78 14.21 6.13 -8.40
C ALA A 78 15.09 6.95 -9.36
N SER A 79 15.78 6.30 -10.29
CA SER A 79 16.57 6.97 -11.33
C SER A 79 15.73 7.66 -12.42
N ARG A 80 14.43 7.39 -12.48
CA ARG A 80 13.47 7.98 -13.42
C ARG A 80 12.72 9.18 -12.85
N GLY A 81 13.17 9.70 -11.71
CA GLY A 81 12.59 10.88 -11.07
C GLY A 81 11.36 10.59 -10.22
N VAL A 82 11.33 9.42 -9.59
CA VAL A 82 10.35 9.06 -8.57
C VAL A 82 11.02 9.12 -7.20
N GLU A 83 10.45 9.86 -6.28
CA GLU A 83 10.83 9.86 -4.86
C GLU A 83 9.87 8.99 -4.06
N PHE A 84 10.43 8.22 -3.13
CA PHE A 84 9.71 7.24 -2.33
C PHE A 84 9.70 7.65 -0.86
N TYR A 85 8.51 7.61 -0.29
CA TYR A 85 8.24 7.98 1.10
C TYR A 85 7.48 6.87 1.81
N SER A 86 7.54 6.87 3.13
CA SER A 86 6.75 5.96 3.96
C SER A 86 6.01 6.72 5.06
N VAL A 87 4.79 6.27 5.34
CA VAL A 87 3.97 6.69 6.47
C VAL A 87 3.62 5.45 7.27
N GLN A 88 4.08 5.37 8.50
CA GLN A 88 3.74 4.30 9.42
C GLN A 88 2.43 4.61 10.13
N LYS A 89 1.63 3.58 10.39
CA LYS A 89 0.37 3.72 11.15
C LYS A 89 0.63 4.41 12.49
N PRO A 90 -0.10 5.49 12.80
CA PRO A 90 0.07 6.21 14.07
C PRO A 90 -0.07 5.28 15.29
N GLY A 91 0.81 5.45 16.27
CA GLY A 91 0.82 4.64 17.51
C GLY A 91 1.35 3.22 17.36
N SER A 92 1.78 2.81 16.16
CA SER A 92 2.42 1.51 15.93
C SER A 92 3.93 1.58 16.12
N HIS A 93 4.55 0.41 16.37
CA HIS A 93 6.00 0.29 16.55
C HIS A 93 6.57 -0.78 15.61
N GLY A 94 7.61 -0.44 14.88
CA GLY A 94 8.29 -1.32 13.94
C GLY A 94 9.24 -0.58 13.03
N GLN A 95 9.96 -1.33 12.21
CA GLN A 95 10.91 -0.79 11.24
C GLN A 95 10.68 -1.42 9.88
N LEU A 96 10.87 -0.63 8.83
CA LEU A 96 10.90 -1.14 7.46
C LEU A 96 12.08 -2.12 7.27
N PRO A 97 11.96 -3.06 6.33
CA PRO A 97 13.10 -3.88 5.92
C PRO A 97 14.29 -3.02 5.49
N SER A 98 15.49 -3.53 5.68
CA SER A 98 16.72 -2.81 5.28
C SER A 98 16.76 -2.41 3.82
N THR A 99 16.12 -3.18 2.94
CA THR A 99 15.95 -2.89 1.51
C THR A 99 15.17 -1.60 1.25
N LEU A 100 14.33 -1.18 2.18
CA LEU A 100 13.52 0.03 2.12
C LEU A 100 14.01 1.14 3.06
N SER A 101 15.21 1.01 3.63
CA SER A 101 15.80 2.00 4.55
C SER A 101 16.04 3.37 3.90
N ARG A 102 16.06 3.44 2.58
CA ARG A 102 16.24 4.69 1.82
C ARG A 102 14.94 5.50 1.64
N LEU A 103 13.78 4.95 1.98
CA LEU A 103 12.54 5.70 1.92
C LEU A 103 12.58 6.85 2.92
N LYS A 104 12.17 8.04 2.47
CA LYS A 104 12.02 9.19 3.35
C LYS A 104 10.78 8.99 4.24
N THR A 105 10.90 9.18 5.53
CA THR A 105 9.77 9.02 6.45
C THR A 105 8.97 10.31 6.56
N ILE A 106 7.65 10.21 6.39
CA ILE A 106 6.69 11.27 6.71
C ILE A 106 5.98 10.85 8.00
N THR A 107 6.13 11.63 9.06
CA THR A 107 5.52 11.31 10.35
C THR A 107 4.01 11.53 10.35
N VAL A 108 3.56 12.61 9.72
CA VAL A 108 2.14 12.96 9.59
C VAL A 108 1.86 13.39 8.16
N LEU A 109 0.97 12.68 7.49
CA LEU A 109 0.46 13.09 6.19
C LEU A 109 -1.01 13.48 6.36
N PRO A 110 -1.37 14.75 6.12
CA PRO A 110 -2.75 15.21 6.27
C PRO A 110 -3.74 14.38 5.46
N GLY A 111 -4.83 13.97 6.07
CA GLY A 111 -5.86 13.10 5.46
C GLY A 111 -5.61 11.61 5.60
N SER A 112 -4.42 11.21 6.04
CA SER A 112 -4.07 9.77 6.17
C SER A 112 -4.85 9.04 7.26
N GLU A 113 -5.42 9.77 8.22
CA GLU A 113 -6.30 9.20 9.25
C GLU A 113 -7.57 8.57 8.68
N GLN A 114 -7.93 8.93 7.44
CA GLN A 114 -9.15 8.46 6.78
C GLN A 114 -8.92 7.26 5.86
N ILE A 115 -7.67 6.83 5.65
CA ILE A 115 -7.42 5.69 4.77
C ILE A 115 -8.06 4.41 5.33
N PRO A 116 -8.64 3.56 4.48
CA PRO A 116 -9.43 2.41 4.95
C PRO A 116 -8.58 1.25 5.41
N ALA A 117 -7.46 1.03 4.77
CA ALA A 117 -6.63 -0.16 4.99
C ALA A 117 -5.17 0.06 4.56
N SER A 118 -4.30 -0.83 5.00
CA SER A 118 -2.90 -0.92 4.59
C SER A 118 -2.51 -2.38 4.26
N PRO A 119 -1.47 -2.64 3.49
CA PRO A 119 -0.62 -1.67 2.78
C PRO A 119 -1.37 -0.88 1.72
N ALA A 120 -1.07 0.42 1.61
CA ALA A 120 -1.68 1.32 0.63
C ALA A 120 -0.62 2.21 -0.02
N VAL A 121 -0.97 2.77 -1.16
CA VAL A 121 -0.12 3.68 -1.92
C VAL A 121 -0.89 4.93 -2.32
N ALA A 122 -0.27 6.08 -2.16
CA ALA A 122 -0.68 7.31 -2.83
C ALA A 122 0.46 7.79 -3.74
N ILE A 123 0.12 8.26 -4.94
CA ILE A 123 1.08 8.76 -5.92
C ILE A 123 0.65 10.14 -6.38
N TRP A 124 1.57 11.10 -6.27
CA TRP A 124 1.41 12.44 -6.83
C TRP A 124 2.29 12.57 -8.07
N ASP A 125 1.72 13.16 -9.11
CA ASP A 125 2.41 13.46 -10.36
C ASP A 125 3.39 14.64 -10.22
N ARG A 126 4.08 14.98 -11.30
CA ARG A 126 5.06 16.08 -11.33
C ARG A 126 4.42 17.47 -11.13
N SER A 127 3.12 17.60 -11.34
CA SER A 127 2.39 18.84 -11.07
C SER A 127 1.98 18.99 -9.59
N GLY A 128 2.16 17.93 -8.79
CA GLY A 128 1.71 17.87 -7.40
C GLY A 128 0.26 17.43 -7.24
N LYS A 129 -0.38 16.93 -8.30
CA LYS A 129 -1.74 16.40 -8.27
C LYS A 129 -1.71 14.91 -7.90
N LEU A 130 -2.67 14.48 -7.06
CA LEU A 130 -2.86 13.07 -6.76
C LEU A 130 -3.27 12.30 -8.03
N ALA A 131 -2.44 11.35 -8.44
CA ALA A 131 -2.65 10.52 -9.62
C ALA A 131 -3.22 9.14 -9.26
N TYR A 132 -2.92 8.63 -8.08
CA TYR A 132 -3.40 7.33 -7.60
C TYR A 132 -3.55 7.31 -6.09
N PHE A 133 -4.58 6.63 -5.61
CA PHE A 133 -4.68 6.13 -4.25
C PHE A 133 -5.31 4.74 -4.27
N GLY A 134 -4.77 3.82 -3.50
CA GLY A 134 -5.31 2.47 -3.34
C GLY A 134 -4.29 1.42 -2.92
N PRO A 135 -4.66 0.14 -3.01
CA PRO A 135 -3.77 -0.98 -2.73
C PRO A 135 -2.71 -1.15 -3.83
N TYR A 136 -1.69 -1.97 -3.54
CA TYR A 136 -0.67 -2.36 -4.53
C TYR A 136 -1.22 -3.28 -5.62
N SER A 137 -2.12 -4.19 -5.25
CA SER A 137 -2.66 -5.24 -6.13
C SER A 137 -3.94 -5.84 -5.55
N GLU A 138 -4.56 -6.72 -6.31
CA GLU A 138 -5.57 -7.65 -5.81
C GLU A 138 -4.95 -8.96 -5.32
N GLY A 139 -5.70 -9.72 -4.50
CA GLY A 139 -5.32 -11.04 -4.04
C GLY A 139 -4.38 -11.06 -2.85
N LEU A 140 -3.78 -12.22 -2.60
CA LEU A 140 -2.93 -12.45 -1.43
C LEU A 140 -1.47 -12.05 -1.64
N THR A 141 -1.03 -11.94 -2.90
CA THR A 141 0.36 -11.64 -3.26
C THR A 141 0.41 -10.43 -4.18
N CYS A 142 1.49 -9.67 -4.07
CA CYS A 142 1.80 -8.55 -4.96
C CYS A 142 3.09 -8.83 -5.72
N ASN A 143 3.06 -8.64 -7.03
CA ASN A 143 4.22 -8.70 -7.91
C ASN A 143 3.95 -7.90 -9.19
N SER A 144 4.94 -7.82 -10.09
CA SER A 144 4.81 -7.05 -11.34
C SER A 144 3.64 -7.47 -12.22
N ASN A 145 3.20 -8.73 -12.17
CA ASN A 145 2.13 -9.22 -13.04
C ASN A 145 0.73 -8.75 -12.61
N ASN A 146 0.53 -8.47 -11.31
CA ASN A 146 -0.74 -8.00 -10.77
C ASN A 146 -0.67 -6.61 -10.12
N SER A 147 0.43 -5.89 -10.32
CA SER A 147 0.65 -4.56 -9.76
C SER A 147 -0.25 -3.52 -10.40
N PHE A 148 -0.96 -2.76 -9.58
CA PHE A 148 -1.63 -1.53 -10.01
C PHE A 148 -0.66 -0.35 -10.12
N ILE A 149 0.47 -0.42 -9.44
CA ILE A 149 1.40 0.69 -9.25
C ILE A 149 2.36 0.83 -10.43
N GLU A 150 2.90 -0.28 -10.91
CA GLU A 150 3.92 -0.26 -11.96
C GLU A 150 3.45 0.42 -13.26
N PRO A 151 2.25 0.10 -13.80
CA PRO A 151 1.73 0.79 -14.99
C PRO A 151 1.52 2.30 -14.77
N ILE A 152 1.15 2.70 -13.55
CA ILE A 152 0.94 4.10 -13.20
C ILE A 152 2.28 4.84 -13.16
N LEU A 153 3.28 4.31 -12.47
CA LEU A 153 4.62 4.90 -12.43
C LEU A 153 5.25 4.99 -13.83
N GLN A 154 5.07 3.96 -14.65
CA GLN A 154 5.53 3.99 -16.03
C GLN A 154 4.87 5.12 -16.81
N ALA A 155 3.53 5.22 -16.77
CA ALA A 155 2.78 6.27 -17.46
C ALA A 155 3.22 7.68 -17.03
N LEU A 156 3.34 7.91 -15.72
CA LEU A 156 3.78 9.21 -15.17
C LEU A 156 5.24 9.53 -15.55
N SER A 157 6.12 8.52 -15.56
CA SER A 157 7.52 8.68 -15.96
C SER A 157 7.66 9.06 -17.44
N GLU A 158 6.72 8.62 -18.27
CA GLU A 158 6.62 8.96 -19.70
C GLU A 158 5.89 10.30 -19.95
N GLY A 159 5.50 11.02 -18.89
CA GLY A 159 4.79 12.31 -18.99
C GLY A 159 3.31 12.20 -19.30
N ARG A 160 2.72 11.00 -19.22
CA ARG A 160 1.27 10.82 -19.37
C ARG A 160 0.55 11.18 -18.07
N THR A 161 -0.67 11.71 -18.17
CA THR A 161 -1.53 11.97 -17.02
C THR A 161 -2.29 10.71 -16.61
N VAL A 162 -2.41 10.48 -15.31
CA VAL A 162 -3.16 9.37 -14.73
C VAL A 162 -4.03 9.91 -13.60
N GLY A 163 -5.24 9.40 -13.49
CA GLY A 163 -6.11 9.57 -12.34
C GLY A 163 -6.85 8.25 -12.11
N ALA A 164 -6.44 7.49 -11.10
CA ALA A 164 -6.97 6.16 -10.86
C ALA A 164 -7.10 5.84 -9.37
N THR A 165 -8.03 4.93 -9.07
CA THR A 165 -8.19 4.33 -7.74
C THR A 165 -8.71 2.91 -7.90
N HIS A 166 -8.21 2.01 -7.06
CA HIS A 166 -8.64 0.60 -7.00
C HIS A 166 -9.17 0.22 -5.61
N THR A 167 -9.86 1.14 -4.97
CA THR A 167 -10.34 1.00 -3.58
C THR A 167 -11.38 -0.11 -3.39
N LEU A 168 -11.95 -0.64 -4.47
CA LEU A 168 -12.88 -1.78 -4.46
C LEU A 168 -12.19 -3.14 -4.62
N ALA A 169 -10.87 -3.16 -4.78
CA ALA A 169 -10.10 -4.40 -4.88
C ALA A 169 -10.24 -5.27 -3.62
N VAL A 170 -10.18 -6.57 -3.80
CA VAL A 170 -10.19 -7.56 -2.72
C VAL A 170 -8.81 -8.19 -2.62
N GLY A 171 -8.23 -8.22 -1.43
CA GLY A 171 -6.89 -8.75 -1.23
C GLY A 171 -6.48 -8.84 0.23
N CYS A 172 -5.18 -9.05 0.46
CA CYS A 172 -4.61 -9.06 1.81
C CYS A 172 -4.42 -7.64 2.31
N TYR A 173 -5.27 -7.19 3.20
CA TYR A 173 -5.25 -5.85 3.79
C TYR A 173 -5.55 -5.89 5.29
N CYS A 174 -5.00 -4.94 6.02
CA CYS A 174 -5.26 -4.73 7.44
C CYS A 174 -5.98 -3.39 7.66
N PRO A 175 -6.90 -3.29 8.62
CA PRO A 175 -7.55 -2.02 8.93
C PRO A 175 -6.51 -0.97 9.34
N TRP A 176 -6.62 0.23 8.77
CA TRP A 176 -5.78 1.35 9.19
C TRP A 176 -6.30 2.02 10.45
N GLN A 177 -7.61 2.23 10.50
CA GLN A 177 -8.28 2.75 11.69
C GLN A 177 -8.48 1.62 12.71
N ALA A 178 -8.43 1.94 14.00
CA ALA A 178 -8.86 1.03 15.04
C ALA A 178 -10.36 0.71 14.81
N ASP A 179 -10.73 -0.56 14.90
CA ASP A 179 -12.14 -0.95 14.86
C ASP A 179 -12.90 -0.16 15.95
N VAL A 180 -13.75 0.76 15.52
CA VAL A 180 -14.71 1.40 16.40
C VAL A 180 -15.72 0.31 16.71
N LYS A 181 -15.61 -0.26 17.92
CA LYS A 181 -16.58 -1.21 18.45
C LYS A 181 -17.89 -0.52 18.79
#